data_92daa7dbe49641904e9322f3c9a6171e
#
_entry.id   92daa7dbe49641904e9322f3c9a6171e
#
_cell.length_a   1.000
_cell.length_b   1.000
_cell.length_c   1.000
_cell.angle_alpha   90.00
_cell.angle_beta   90.00
_cell.angle_gamma   90.00
#
_symmetry.space_group_name_H-M   'P 1'
#
loop_
_entity.id
_entity.type
_entity.pdbx_description
1 polymer ?
#
loop_
_entity_poly.entity_id
_entity_poly.type
_entity_poly.pdbx_seq_one_letter_code
_entity_poly.pdbx_strand_id
1 'polypeptide(L)'
;MKTATAVISRRALRHNLQRIRQLAPGSQVVAVVKANAYGHGMIESAHTFCDADCYGVARLSEALALRAAGITKPIVLLEGFFSADDLPLLAEHQLETAVHSPEQLAALEQATLPQPLRVWMKLDTGMHRLGVLPEQADAFWQRLTECRNVVQPVNIMSHFCRADEPEAGTTERQLACFDAFTQGKPGAQSIAASGGILLWPQAHRDRVRPGIILYGVSPLDNEDAAHFGFQPAMTFTSHLIAVREHKAGEAVGYGSTWTSPRDTRLGVVAVGYGDGYPRCAPAGTPVLINGREVPLSGRVSMDMITIDLGPDAQDKVGDEAILWGPALSVERIAAHTGVSAYELITRLTQRATLEYTDN
;
A
#
# COMPACT_ATOMS: atom_id res chain seq x y z
N MET A 1 2.75 26.42 14.02
CA MET A 1 1.86 25.27 14.21
C MET A 1 1.78 24.55 12.87
N LYS A 2 2.10 23.27 12.83
CA LYS A 2 1.97 22.45 11.62
C LYS A 2 0.53 22.01 11.46
N THR A 3 0.02 21.97 10.22
CA THR A 3 -1.29 21.40 9.91
C THR A 3 -1.15 19.89 9.65
N ALA A 4 -2.02 19.27 8.86
CA ALA A 4 -1.97 17.86 8.55
C ALA A 4 -0.57 17.42 8.08
N THR A 5 0.09 16.55 8.85
CA THR A 5 1.47 16.09 8.62
C THR A 5 1.52 14.57 8.77
N ALA A 6 2.12 13.90 7.79
CA ALA A 6 2.48 12.49 7.88
C ALA A 6 3.97 12.37 8.16
N VAL A 7 4.32 11.98 9.37
CA VAL A 7 5.70 11.73 9.78
C VAL A 7 6.05 10.28 9.47
N ILE A 8 7.05 10.06 8.63
CA ILE A 8 7.47 8.75 8.14
C ILE A 8 8.78 8.35 8.81
N SER A 9 8.77 7.23 9.52
CA SER A 9 9.96 6.65 10.16
C SER A 9 10.74 5.78 9.16
N ARG A 10 11.91 6.25 8.72
CA ARG A 10 12.82 5.45 7.88
C ARG A 10 13.33 4.22 8.64
N ARG A 11 13.49 4.32 9.95
CA ARG A 11 13.87 3.17 10.79
C ARG A 11 12.82 2.07 10.73
N ALA A 12 11.52 2.41 10.86
CA ALA A 12 10.44 1.44 10.75
C ALA A 12 10.38 0.80 9.36
N LEU A 13 10.56 1.58 8.28
CA LEU A 13 10.63 1.06 6.92
C LEU A 13 11.76 0.04 6.75
N ARG A 14 12.97 0.35 7.22
CA ARG A 14 14.11 -0.58 7.18
C ARG A 14 13.87 -1.83 8.03
N HIS A 15 13.32 -1.66 9.23
CA HIS A 15 12.94 -2.78 10.09
C HIS A 15 11.95 -3.72 9.40
N ASN A 16 10.92 -3.17 8.77
CA ASN A 16 9.90 -3.95 8.07
C ASN A 16 10.49 -4.73 6.89
N LEU A 17 11.38 -4.13 6.11
CA LEU A 17 12.09 -4.82 5.05
C LEU A 17 12.92 -6.00 5.59
N GLN A 18 13.64 -5.80 6.69
CA GLN A 18 14.41 -6.86 7.34
C GLN A 18 13.50 -7.97 7.87
N ARG A 19 12.34 -7.62 8.44
CA ARG A 19 11.35 -8.59 8.89
C ARG A 19 10.84 -9.46 7.74
N ILE A 20 10.57 -8.89 6.58
CA ILE A 20 10.19 -9.63 5.38
C ILE A 20 11.30 -10.61 4.96
N ARG A 21 12.56 -10.18 4.98
CA ARG A 21 13.69 -11.08 4.69
C ARG A 21 13.81 -12.26 5.67
N GLN A 22 13.45 -12.05 6.94
CA GLN A 22 13.40 -13.14 7.93
C GLN A 22 12.27 -14.12 7.64
N LEU A 23 11.11 -13.64 7.16
CA LEU A 23 9.96 -14.49 6.83
C LEU A 23 10.16 -15.27 5.52
N ALA A 24 10.87 -14.69 4.55
CA ALA A 24 11.11 -15.27 3.24
C ALA A 24 12.62 -15.27 2.88
N PRO A 25 13.46 -16.00 3.65
CA PRO A 25 14.94 -15.89 3.54
C PRO A 25 15.48 -16.41 2.20
N GLY A 26 14.74 -17.27 1.51
CA GLY A 26 15.13 -17.83 0.20
C GLY A 26 14.67 -17.01 -0.99
N SER A 27 13.93 -15.91 -0.77
CA SER A 27 13.31 -15.14 -1.84
C SER A 27 13.97 -13.78 -2.01
N GLN A 28 14.04 -13.29 -3.24
CA GLN A 28 14.30 -11.88 -3.52
C GLN A 28 13.08 -11.05 -3.14
N VAL A 29 13.32 -9.83 -2.67
CA VAL A 29 12.25 -8.91 -2.25
C VAL A 29 12.03 -7.84 -3.30
N VAL A 30 10.83 -7.81 -3.88
CA VAL A 30 10.33 -6.72 -4.71
C VAL A 30 9.59 -5.73 -3.81
N ALA A 31 10.23 -4.63 -3.42
CA ALA A 31 9.58 -3.60 -2.63
C ALA A 31 8.54 -2.87 -3.48
N VAL A 32 7.25 -3.01 -3.14
CA VAL A 32 6.16 -2.39 -3.90
C VAL A 32 5.97 -0.97 -3.41
N VAL A 33 6.31 0.00 -4.28
CA VAL A 33 6.32 1.44 -3.98
C VAL A 33 5.33 2.25 -4.83
N LYS A 34 4.40 1.58 -5.51
CA LYS A 34 3.32 2.23 -6.28
C LYS A 34 2.44 3.13 -5.40
N ALA A 35 1.63 3.98 -6.03
CA ALA A 35 0.72 4.91 -5.37
C ALA A 35 1.45 5.75 -4.30
N ASN A 36 2.55 6.39 -4.72
CA ASN A 36 3.42 7.20 -3.85
C ASN A 36 3.92 6.41 -2.62
N ALA A 37 4.34 5.14 -2.82
CA ALA A 37 4.73 4.23 -1.73
C ALA A 37 3.62 4.12 -0.67
N TYR A 38 2.39 3.82 -1.12
CA TYR A 38 1.22 3.74 -0.24
C TYR A 38 1.07 5.02 0.63
N GLY A 39 1.30 6.19 0.03
CA GLY A 39 1.21 7.48 0.72
C GLY A 39 2.45 7.89 1.54
N HIS A 40 3.50 7.09 1.55
CA HIS A 40 4.72 7.34 2.35
C HIS A 40 5.81 8.14 1.61
N GLY A 41 5.57 8.52 0.34
CA GLY A 41 6.58 9.19 -0.48
C GLY A 41 7.45 8.19 -1.24
N MET A 42 7.22 8.04 -2.55
CA MET A 42 7.81 6.98 -3.37
C MET A 42 9.34 7.06 -3.43
N ILE A 43 9.89 8.23 -3.69
CA ILE A 43 11.34 8.41 -3.87
C ILE A 43 12.08 8.15 -2.56
N GLU A 44 11.65 8.78 -1.46
CA GLU A 44 12.27 8.62 -0.15
C GLU A 44 12.15 7.17 0.38
N SER A 45 10.99 6.55 0.16
CA SER A 45 10.81 5.14 0.52
C SER A 45 11.70 4.22 -0.29
N ALA A 46 11.84 4.44 -1.61
CA ALA A 46 12.72 3.65 -2.46
C ALA A 46 14.20 3.77 -2.03
N HIS A 47 14.67 4.97 -1.71
CA HIS A 47 16.02 5.15 -1.16
C HIS A 47 16.18 4.47 0.20
N THR A 48 15.14 4.52 1.05
CA THR A 48 15.15 3.86 2.36
C THR A 48 15.19 2.34 2.23
N PHE A 49 14.55 1.77 1.21
CA PHE A 49 14.56 0.34 0.89
C PHE A 49 15.79 -0.06 0.03
N CYS A 50 16.93 0.58 0.21
CA CYS A 50 18.13 0.31 -0.58
C CYS A 50 18.59 -1.17 -0.53
N ASP A 51 18.19 -1.94 0.47
CA ASP A 51 18.48 -3.38 0.58
C ASP A 51 17.45 -4.26 -0.16
N ALA A 52 16.36 -3.71 -0.71
CA ALA A 52 15.46 -4.49 -1.56
C ALA A 52 16.16 -4.91 -2.86
N ASP A 53 15.75 -6.05 -3.43
CA ASP A 53 16.38 -6.58 -4.65
C ASP A 53 15.81 -5.94 -5.91
N CYS A 54 14.55 -5.51 -5.86
CA CYS A 54 13.79 -4.93 -6.96
C CYS A 54 12.71 -4.00 -6.42
N TYR A 55 12.21 -3.10 -7.27
CA TYR A 55 11.04 -2.27 -6.95
C TYR A 55 9.85 -2.65 -7.84
N GLY A 56 8.65 -2.61 -7.26
CA GLY A 56 7.40 -2.87 -7.98
C GLY A 56 6.54 -1.60 -8.05
N VAL A 57 6.12 -1.24 -9.26
CA VAL A 57 5.25 -0.09 -9.51
C VAL A 57 4.07 -0.48 -10.40
N ALA A 58 3.05 0.38 -10.49
CA ALA A 58 1.87 0.15 -11.32
C ALA A 58 1.96 0.88 -12.67
N ARG A 59 2.59 2.03 -12.71
CA ARG A 59 2.59 2.95 -13.85
C ARG A 59 4.00 3.20 -14.38
N LEU A 60 4.13 3.37 -15.69
CA LEU A 60 5.40 3.74 -16.32
C LEU A 60 5.94 5.06 -15.74
N SER A 61 5.07 6.04 -15.51
CA SER A 61 5.47 7.32 -14.89
C SER A 61 6.12 7.17 -13.51
N GLU A 62 5.67 6.21 -12.71
CA GLU A 62 6.30 5.90 -11.40
C GLU A 62 7.70 5.32 -11.60
N ALA A 63 7.87 4.40 -12.55
CA ALA A 63 9.17 3.83 -12.87
C ALA A 63 10.16 4.88 -13.39
N LEU A 64 9.71 5.77 -14.27
CA LEU A 64 10.53 6.86 -14.81
C LEU A 64 10.93 7.86 -13.71
N ALA A 65 10.03 8.18 -12.78
CA ALA A 65 10.35 9.03 -11.63
C ALA A 65 11.41 8.39 -10.72
N LEU A 66 11.34 7.08 -10.47
CA LEU A 66 12.38 6.34 -9.73
C LEU A 66 13.73 6.39 -10.46
N ARG A 67 13.74 6.19 -11.78
CA ARG A 67 14.97 6.30 -12.59
C ARG A 67 15.57 7.71 -12.52
N ALA A 68 14.73 8.72 -12.67
CA ALA A 68 15.15 10.14 -12.56
C ALA A 68 15.71 10.47 -11.17
N ALA A 69 15.24 9.80 -10.11
CA ALA A 69 15.76 9.91 -8.76
C ALA A 69 17.03 9.07 -8.49
N GLY A 70 17.61 8.44 -9.51
CA GLY A 70 18.87 7.69 -9.38
C GLY A 70 18.71 6.24 -8.92
N ILE A 71 17.50 5.69 -8.89
CA ILE A 71 17.29 4.26 -8.58
C ILE A 71 17.76 3.42 -9.77
N THR A 72 18.79 2.60 -9.57
CA THR A 72 19.41 1.77 -10.61
C THR A 72 18.99 0.29 -10.55
N LYS A 73 18.45 -0.16 -9.42
CA LYS A 73 17.97 -1.53 -9.24
C LYS A 73 16.83 -1.88 -10.20
N PRO A 74 16.57 -3.17 -10.47
CA PRO A 74 15.45 -3.58 -11.30
C PRO A 74 14.12 -2.97 -10.82
N ILE A 75 13.27 -2.56 -11.77
CA ILE A 75 11.94 -2.06 -11.51
C ILE A 75 10.98 -2.86 -12.38
N VAL A 76 9.91 -3.42 -11.79
CA VAL A 76 8.89 -4.18 -12.51
C VAL A 76 7.56 -3.42 -12.55
N LEU A 77 6.99 -3.30 -13.76
CA LEU A 77 5.61 -2.84 -13.98
C LEU A 77 4.67 -4.01 -13.69
N LEU A 78 3.99 -3.99 -12.53
CA LEU A 78 3.15 -5.09 -12.05
C LEU A 78 1.86 -5.28 -12.87
N GLU A 79 1.42 -4.24 -13.58
CA GLU A 79 0.24 -4.24 -14.44
C GLU A 79 0.62 -4.28 -15.93
N GLY A 80 1.92 -4.27 -16.24
CA GLY A 80 2.42 -4.21 -17.59
C GLY A 80 2.38 -2.79 -18.18
N PHE A 81 2.66 -2.70 -19.47
CA PHE A 81 2.55 -1.47 -20.25
C PHE A 81 1.13 -1.34 -20.84
N PHE A 82 0.69 -0.11 -21.12
CA PHE A 82 -0.67 0.14 -21.58
C PHE A 82 -0.74 0.49 -23.08
N SER A 83 0.40 0.89 -23.67
CA SER A 83 0.51 1.18 -25.09
C SER A 83 1.77 0.53 -25.66
N ALA A 84 1.73 0.17 -26.95
CA ALA A 84 2.93 -0.24 -27.68
C ALA A 84 4.01 0.87 -27.69
N ASP A 85 3.57 2.13 -27.61
CA ASP A 85 4.45 3.30 -27.54
C ASP A 85 5.27 3.38 -26.26
N ASP A 86 4.88 2.64 -25.22
CA ASP A 86 5.64 2.55 -23.96
C ASP A 86 6.90 1.69 -24.11
N LEU A 87 6.90 0.71 -25.03
CA LEU A 87 7.94 -0.30 -25.15
C LEU A 87 9.38 0.26 -25.37
N PRO A 88 9.59 1.28 -26.19
CA PRO A 88 10.92 1.90 -26.32
C PRO A 88 11.43 2.46 -24.99
N LEU A 89 10.56 3.10 -24.18
CA LEU A 89 10.92 3.63 -22.86
C LEU A 89 11.25 2.50 -21.87
N LEU A 90 10.50 1.40 -21.91
CA LEU A 90 10.82 0.23 -21.09
C LEU A 90 12.23 -0.30 -21.40
N ALA A 91 12.57 -0.39 -22.69
CA ALA A 91 13.89 -0.84 -23.12
C ALA A 91 14.99 0.14 -22.73
N GLU A 92 14.80 1.44 -22.99
CA GLU A 92 15.76 2.51 -22.65
C GLU A 92 16.07 2.54 -21.15
N HIS A 93 15.04 2.44 -20.32
CA HIS A 93 15.17 2.51 -18.85
C HIS A 93 15.36 1.14 -18.19
N GLN A 94 15.55 0.07 -18.96
CA GLN A 94 15.79 -1.30 -18.48
C GLN A 94 14.72 -1.72 -17.44
N LEU A 95 13.45 -1.55 -17.79
CA LEU A 95 12.32 -1.92 -16.92
C LEU A 95 11.88 -3.35 -17.19
N GLU A 96 11.51 -4.08 -16.14
CA GLU A 96 10.82 -5.36 -16.25
C GLU A 96 9.29 -5.09 -16.37
N THR A 97 8.58 -5.96 -17.07
CA THR A 97 7.14 -5.76 -17.27
C THR A 97 6.34 -7.06 -17.15
N ALA A 98 5.18 -6.98 -16.52
CA ALA A 98 4.18 -8.03 -16.64
C ALA A 98 3.60 -8.02 -18.07
N VAL A 99 3.25 -9.21 -18.57
CA VAL A 99 2.52 -9.42 -19.83
C VAL A 99 1.36 -10.36 -19.52
N HIS A 100 0.14 -9.91 -19.79
CA HIS A 100 -1.07 -10.57 -19.33
C HIS A 100 -2.18 -10.66 -20.37
N SER A 101 -1.97 -10.13 -21.58
CA SER A 101 -3.00 -10.13 -22.62
C SER A 101 -2.40 -10.39 -24.00
N PRO A 102 -3.23 -10.93 -24.94
CA PRO A 102 -2.83 -11.13 -26.34
C PRO A 102 -2.36 -9.85 -27.03
N GLU A 103 -2.94 -8.69 -26.67
CA GLU A 103 -2.60 -7.38 -27.22
C GLU A 103 -1.19 -6.95 -26.81
N GLN A 104 -0.83 -7.14 -25.53
CA GLN A 104 0.52 -6.86 -25.05
C GLN A 104 1.54 -7.79 -25.73
N LEU A 105 1.21 -9.08 -25.88
CA LEU A 105 2.09 -10.03 -26.54
C LEU A 105 2.29 -9.65 -28.02
N ALA A 106 1.22 -9.34 -28.75
CA ALA A 106 1.31 -8.90 -30.14
C ALA A 106 2.12 -7.61 -30.30
N ALA A 107 1.97 -6.66 -29.38
CA ALA A 107 2.78 -5.44 -29.35
C ALA A 107 4.28 -5.75 -29.19
N LEU A 108 4.63 -6.67 -28.28
CA LEU A 108 6.01 -7.12 -28.10
C LEU A 108 6.58 -7.81 -29.36
N GLU A 109 5.80 -8.70 -29.99
CA GLU A 109 6.22 -9.42 -31.20
C GLU A 109 6.49 -8.48 -32.39
N GLN A 110 5.67 -7.42 -32.52
CA GLN A 110 5.76 -6.44 -33.61
C GLN A 110 6.78 -5.34 -33.37
N ALA A 111 7.17 -5.12 -32.11
CA ALA A 111 8.08 -4.03 -31.77
C ALA A 111 9.48 -4.21 -32.38
N THR A 112 10.13 -3.08 -32.66
CA THR A 112 11.55 -3.00 -32.95
C THR A 112 12.23 -2.33 -31.77
N LEU A 113 12.86 -3.11 -30.89
CA LEU A 113 13.48 -2.63 -29.68
C LEU A 113 15.01 -2.71 -29.78
N PRO A 114 15.75 -1.76 -29.15
CA PRO A 114 17.20 -1.79 -29.12
C PRO A 114 17.77 -2.97 -28.30
N GLN A 115 16.98 -3.46 -27.35
CA GLN A 115 17.31 -4.60 -26.50
C GLN A 115 16.03 -5.32 -26.03
N PRO A 116 16.10 -6.62 -25.78
CA PRO A 116 14.94 -7.36 -25.28
C PRO A 116 14.58 -6.97 -23.84
N LEU A 117 13.32 -7.15 -23.48
CA LEU A 117 12.76 -6.85 -22.17
C LEU A 117 12.69 -8.11 -21.30
N ARG A 118 12.95 -7.96 -20.00
CA ARG A 118 12.63 -9.00 -19.01
C ARG A 118 11.13 -8.97 -18.72
N VAL A 119 10.50 -10.10 -19.01
CA VAL A 119 9.05 -10.25 -18.96
C VAL A 119 8.64 -11.21 -17.84
N TRP A 120 7.53 -10.85 -17.21
CA TRP A 120 6.78 -11.67 -16.26
C TRP A 120 5.44 -12.04 -16.90
N MET A 121 5.31 -13.27 -17.38
CA MET A 121 4.01 -13.78 -17.80
C MET A 121 3.09 -13.82 -16.58
N LYS A 122 1.98 -13.11 -16.63
CA LYS A 122 1.00 -13.11 -15.55
C LYS A 122 -0.08 -14.14 -15.83
N LEU A 123 -0.14 -15.17 -14.97
CA LEU A 123 -1.15 -16.22 -15.00
C LEU A 123 -2.33 -15.82 -14.11
N ASP A 124 -3.55 -15.94 -14.61
CA ASP A 124 -4.76 -15.82 -13.79
C ASP A 124 -5.09 -17.17 -13.18
N THR A 125 -4.75 -17.34 -11.92
CA THR A 125 -5.02 -18.57 -11.16
C THR A 125 -6.36 -18.56 -10.41
N GLY A 126 -7.16 -17.50 -10.58
CA GLY A 126 -8.48 -17.40 -9.95
C GLY A 126 -8.83 -16.05 -9.32
N MET A 127 -8.01 -15.01 -9.51
CA MET A 127 -8.38 -13.65 -9.09
C MET A 127 -9.29 -12.95 -10.12
N HIS A 128 -9.21 -13.34 -11.39
CA HIS A 128 -10.03 -12.84 -12.50
C HIS A 128 -10.02 -11.30 -12.67
N ARG A 129 -8.85 -10.73 -12.55
CA ARG A 129 -8.62 -9.29 -12.76
C ARG A 129 -7.71 -9.02 -13.96
N LEU A 130 -6.53 -9.61 -13.96
CA LEU A 130 -5.54 -9.57 -15.03
C LEU A 130 -4.82 -10.93 -15.10
N GLY A 131 -4.45 -11.35 -16.29
CA GLY A 131 -3.67 -12.58 -16.47
C GLY A 131 -4.22 -13.45 -17.59
N VAL A 132 -3.37 -14.33 -18.08
CA VAL A 132 -3.72 -15.36 -19.06
C VAL A 132 -4.40 -16.52 -18.32
N LEU A 133 -5.52 -16.98 -18.82
CA LEU A 133 -6.23 -18.13 -18.25
C LEU A 133 -5.43 -19.43 -18.45
N PRO A 134 -5.52 -20.41 -17.53
CA PRO A 134 -4.74 -21.65 -17.59
C PRO A 134 -4.86 -22.41 -18.92
N GLU A 135 -6.03 -22.46 -19.51
CA GLU A 135 -6.30 -23.13 -20.79
C GLU A 135 -5.64 -22.47 -22.00
N GLN A 136 -5.22 -21.22 -21.88
CA GLN A 136 -4.52 -20.45 -22.91
C GLN A 136 -3.02 -20.30 -22.62
N ALA A 137 -2.60 -20.69 -21.41
CA ALA A 137 -1.32 -20.32 -20.86
C ALA A 137 -0.14 -20.97 -21.60
N ASP A 138 -0.24 -22.23 -22.02
CA ASP A 138 0.85 -22.92 -22.73
C ASP A 138 1.13 -22.31 -24.11
N ALA A 139 0.08 -22.00 -24.89
CA ALA A 139 0.24 -21.33 -26.17
C ALA A 139 0.82 -19.92 -26.03
N PHE A 140 0.38 -19.20 -25.01
CA PHE A 140 0.88 -17.85 -24.70
C PHE A 140 2.36 -17.91 -24.26
N TRP A 141 2.71 -18.87 -23.40
CA TRP A 141 4.08 -19.11 -22.95
C TRP A 141 5.01 -19.41 -24.13
N GLN A 142 4.59 -20.29 -25.04
CA GLN A 142 5.38 -20.62 -26.22
C GLN A 142 5.69 -19.38 -27.05
N ARG A 143 4.69 -18.54 -27.33
CA ARG A 143 4.91 -17.27 -28.07
C ARG A 143 5.87 -16.33 -27.37
N LEU A 144 5.79 -16.21 -26.03
CA LEU A 144 6.74 -15.40 -25.25
C LEU A 144 8.17 -15.96 -25.33
N THR A 145 8.33 -17.30 -25.30
CA THR A 145 9.66 -17.92 -25.39
C THR A 145 10.29 -17.78 -26.77
N GLU A 146 9.48 -17.69 -27.82
CA GLU A 146 9.92 -17.48 -29.20
C GLU A 146 10.10 -16.00 -29.58
N CYS A 147 9.58 -15.08 -28.75
CA CYS A 147 9.64 -13.65 -29.04
C CYS A 147 11.05 -13.07 -28.88
N ARG A 148 11.61 -12.53 -29.96
CA ARG A 148 12.96 -11.93 -29.99
C ARG A 148 13.15 -10.75 -29.02
N ASN A 149 12.06 -10.08 -28.67
CA ASN A 149 12.05 -8.91 -27.79
C ASN A 149 11.92 -9.29 -26.30
N VAL A 150 11.96 -10.58 -25.96
CA VAL A 150 11.83 -11.10 -24.61
C VAL A 150 13.11 -11.80 -24.15
N VAL A 151 13.64 -11.38 -23.01
CA VAL A 151 14.80 -12.02 -22.36
C VAL A 151 14.40 -13.41 -21.85
N GLN A 152 15.16 -14.43 -22.22
CA GLN A 152 14.95 -15.80 -21.74
C GLN A 152 15.76 -16.10 -20.48
N PRO A 153 15.29 -16.95 -19.57
CA PRO A 153 13.94 -17.54 -19.55
C PRO A 153 12.87 -16.52 -19.15
N VAL A 154 11.63 -16.74 -19.61
CA VAL A 154 10.45 -15.93 -19.21
C VAL A 154 10.13 -16.22 -17.75
N ASN A 155 9.90 -15.19 -16.97
CA ASN A 155 9.45 -15.32 -15.57
C ASN A 155 7.92 -15.46 -15.51
N ILE A 156 7.40 -16.04 -14.43
CA ILE A 156 5.97 -16.28 -14.23
C ILE A 156 5.52 -15.66 -12.93
N MET A 157 4.41 -14.92 -12.97
CA MET A 157 3.78 -14.39 -11.77
C MET A 157 2.27 -14.67 -11.74
N SER A 158 1.72 -14.65 -10.53
CA SER A 158 0.27 -14.60 -10.28
C SER A 158 -0.03 -13.73 -9.07
N HIS A 159 -1.26 -13.73 -8.61
CA HIS A 159 -1.68 -12.97 -7.43
C HIS A 159 -2.84 -13.66 -6.72
N PHE A 160 -2.74 -13.80 -5.40
CA PHE A 160 -3.82 -14.36 -4.59
C PHE A 160 -4.93 -13.33 -4.39
N CYS A 161 -6.17 -13.79 -4.41
CA CYS A 161 -7.33 -12.95 -4.13
C CYS A 161 -7.80 -13.00 -2.67
N ARG A 162 -7.42 -14.05 -1.91
CA ARG A 162 -7.86 -14.29 -0.52
C ARG A 162 -6.74 -14.90 0.33
N ALA A 163 -5.50 -14.40 0.18
CA ALA A 163 -4.39 -14.89 0.98
C ALA A 163 -4.52 -14.59 2.48
N ASP A 164 -5.33 -13.60 2.83
CA ASP A 164 -5.71 -13.17 4.17
C ASP A 164 -6.81 -14.05 4.82
N GLU A 165 -7.41 -14.97 4.07
CA GLU A 165 -8.47 -15.86 4.52
C GLU A 165 -8.08 -17.33 4.33
N PRO A 166 -7.19 -17.91 5.15
CA PRO A 166 -6.65 -19.25 4.95
C PRO A 166 -7.74 -20.35 4.94
N GLU A 167 -8.81 -20.19 5.71
CA GLU A 167 -9.89 -21.18 5.78
C GLU A 167 -10.78 -21.23 4.54
N ALA A 168 -10.64 -20.28 3.61
CA ALA A 168 -11.49 -20.23 2.41
C ALA A 168 -11.15 -21.29 1.35
N GLY A 169 -9.99 -21.96 1.44
CA GLY A 169 -9.52 -22.96 0.46
C GLY A 169 -9.25 -22.40 -0.94
N THR A 170 -9.37 -21.09 -1.12
CA THR A 170 -9.17 -20.42 -2.42
C THR A 170 -7.70 -20.29 -2.76
N THR A 171 -6.89 -19.93 -1.79
CA THR A 171 -5.46 -19.73 -1.98
C THR A 171 -4.74 -21.04 -2.31
N GLU A 172 -5.15 -22.16 -1.70
CA GLU A 172 -4.65 -23.50 -2.03
C GLU A 172 -4.96 -23.86 -3.48
N ARG A 173 -6.19 -23.61 -3.96
CA ARG A 173 -6.55 -23.85 -5.36
C ARG A 173 -5.75 -22.99 -6.32
N GLN A 174 -5.54 -21.70 -5.99
CA GLN A 174 -4.71 -20.80 -6.79
C GLN A 174 -3.25 -21.27 -6.84
N LEU A 175 -2.70 -21.71 -5.70
CA LEU A 175 -1.34 -22.23 -5.60
C LEU A 175 -1.19 -23.52 -6.41
N ALA A 176 -2.11 -24.47 -6.27
CA ALA A 176 -2.12 -25.71 -7.05
C ALA A 176 -2.18 -25.45 -8.57
N CYS A 177 -3.01 -24.50 -9.00
CA CYS A 177 -3.08 -24.05 -10.40
C CYS A 177 -1.74 -23.45 -10.87
N PHE A 178 -1.13 -22.61 -10.06
CA PHE A 178 0.17 -21.99 -10.34
C PHE A 178 1.27 -23.06 -10.47
N ASP A 179 1.32 -23.99 -9.53
CA ASP A 179 2.29 -25.08 -9.50
C ASP A 179 2.16 -26.00 -10.71
N ALA A 180 0.94 -26.37 -11.07
CA ALA A 180 0.69 -27.21 -12.25
C ALA A 180 1.20 -26.55 -13.54
N PHE A 181 1.04 -25.23 -13.69
CA PHE A 181 1.52 -24.54 -14.87
C PHE A 181 3.04 -24.34 -14.86
N THR A 182 3.64 -24.02 -13.69
CA THR A 182 5.07 -23.69 -13.59
C THR A 182 5.98 -24.92 -13.57
N GLN A 183 5.42 -26.10 -13.35
CA GLN A 183 6.19 -27.35 -13.27
C GLN A 183 7.02 -27.56 -14.53
N GLY A 184 8.34 -27.68 -14.34
CA GLY A 184 9.30 -27.90 -15.42
C GLY A 184 9.59 -26.69 -16.31
N LYS A 185 8.97 -25.54 -16.08
CA LYS A 185 9.26 -24.31 -16.81
C LYS A 185 10.43 -23.57 -16.15
N PRO A 186 11.44 -23.14 -16.92
CA PRO A 186 12.50 -22.30 -16.38
C PRO A 186 12.01 -20.88 -16.14
N GLY A 187 12.76 -20.12 -15.34
CA GLY A 187 12.46 -18.73 -15.01
C GLY A 187 12.02 -18.56 -13.57
N ALA A 188 12.13 -17.33 -13.09
CA ALA A 188 11.76 -17.00 -11.72
C ALA A 188 10.23 -16.99 -11.55
N GLN A 189 9.79 -17.38 -10.36
CA GLN A 189 8.39 -17.47 -9.98
C GLN A 189 8.05 -16.46 -8.88
N SER A 190 6.85 -15.84 -8.94
CA SER A 190 6.39 -14.90 -7.95
C SER A 190 4.86 -14.94 -7.82
N ILE A 191 4.33 -15.27 -6.64
CA ILE A 191 2.89 -15.27 -6.39
C ILE A 191 2.53 -14.54 -5.08
N ALA A 192 3.37 -14.60 -4.03
CA ALA A 192 3.09 -14.03 -2.73
C ALA A 192 3.25 -12.49 -2.71
N ALA A 193 2.18 -11.80 -2.38
CA ALA A 193 2.16 -10.43 -1.86
C ALA A 193 2.08 -10.46 -0.33
N SER A 194 1.73 -9.36 0.34
CA SER A 194 1.79 -9.25 1.81
C SER A 194 1.08 -10.39 2.56
N GLY A 195 -0.17 -10.70 2.25
CA GLY A 195 -0.88 -11.83 2.88
C GLY A 195 -0.23 -13.18 2.60
N GLY A 196 0.25 -13.40 1.36
CA GLY A 196 0.97 -14.60 0.98
C GLY A 196 2.30 -14.76 1.72
N ILE A 197 2.99 -13.65 2.02
CA ILE A 197 4.25 -13.67 2.77
C ILE A 197 3.98 -14.08 4.23
N LEU A 198 2.91 -13.56 4.84
CA LEU A 198 2.59 -13.81 6.23
C LEU A 198 2.07 -15.22 6.50
N LEU A 199 1.15 -15.73 5.66
CA LEU A 199 0.35 -16.90 5.95
C LEU A 199 0.68 -18.12 5.09
N TRP A 200 1.43 -17.96 3.99
CA TRP A 200 1.66 -19.00 2.99
C TRP A 200 3.15 -19.18 2.65
N PRO A 201 3.98 -19.71 3.58
CA PRO A 201 5.42 -19.86 3.34
C PRO A 201 5.75 -20.66 2.06
N GLN A 202 4.91 -21.64 1.70
CA GLN A 202 5.07 -22.43 0.47
C GLN A 202 4.88 -21.61 -0.81
N ALA A 203 4.32 -20.40 -0.72
CA ALA A 203 4.10 -19.49 -1.85
C ALA A 203 5.22 -18.46 -2.07
N HIS A 204 6.26 -18.44 -1.24
CA HIS A 204 7.32 -17.42 -1.31
C HIS A 204 8.07 -17.44 -2.63
N ARG A 205 8.41 -18.62 -3.15
CA ARG A 205 9.08 -18.81 -4.46
C ARG A 205 10.34 -17.95 -4.59
N ASP A 206 10.73 -17.61 -5.83
CA ASP A 206 11.95 -16.86 -6.10
C ASP A 206 11.85 -15.39 -5.71
N ARG A 207 10.66 -14.77 -5.87
CA ARG A 207 10.44 -13.38 -5.52
C ARG A 207 9.13 -13.18 -4.73
N VAL A 208 9.21 -12.50 -3.61
CA VAL A 208 8.05 -11.99 -2.85
C VAL A 208 7.82 -10.51 -3.16
N ARG A 209 6.56 -10.09 -3.15
CA ARG A 209 6.15 -8.73 -3.49
C ARG A 209 5.39 -8.08 -2.33
N PRO A 210 6.09 -7.77 -1.22
CA PRO A 210 5.47 -7.05 -0.12
C PRO A 210 5.02 -5.66 -0.57
N GLY A 211 3.80 -5.31 -0.18
CA GLY A 211 3.24 -3.96 -0.32
C GLY A 211 3.01 -3.39 1.06
N ILE A 212 1.79 -3.51 1.57
CA ILE A 212 1.34 -2.82 2.78
C ILE A 212 2.18 -3.16 4.03
N ILE A 213 2.70 -4.38 4.17
CA ILE A 213 3.54 -4.76 5.31
C ILE A 213 4.91 -4.06 5.33
N LEU A 214 5.40 -3.56 4.19
CA LEU A 214 6.60 -2.69 4.16
C LEU A 214 6.38 -1.42 4.99
N TYR A 215 5.15 -0.96 5.02
CA TYR A 215 4.75 0.28 5.71
C TYR A 215 4.24 0.02 7.12
N GLY A 216 4.32 -1.25 7.59
CA GLY A 216 3.94 -1.65 8.94
C GLY A 216 2.44 -1.64 9.18
N VAL A 217 1.67 -1.94 8.15
CA VAL A 217 0.21 -2.07 8.19
C VAL A 217 -0.18 -3.50 7.80
N SER A 218 -1.16 -4.06 8.49
CA SER A 218 -1.63 -5.43 8.26
C SER A 218 -2.50 -5.53 7.00
N PRO A 219 -2.32 -6.59 6.19
CA PRO A 219 -3.28 -6.94 5.15
C PRO A 219 -4.50 -7.70 5.68
N LEU A 220 -4.50 -8.08 6.96
CA LEU A 220 -5.53 -8.90 7.60
C LEU A 220 -6.52 -8.00 8.34
N ASP A 221 -7.81 -8.32 8.22
CA ASP A 221 -8.83 -7.67 9.03
C ASP A 221 -8.67 -8.09 10.49
N ASN A 222 -8.83 -7.14 11.40
CA ASN A 222 -8.80 -7.35 12.86
C ASN A 222 -7.46 -7.80 13.48
N GLU A 223 -6.37 -7.76 12.72
CA GLU A 223 -5.03 -8.02 13.25
C GLU A 223 -4.06 -6.89 12.90
N ASP A 224 -3.46 -6.30 13.93
CA ASP A 224 -2.45 -5.26 13.75
C ASP A 224 -1.13 -5.85 13.23
N ALA A 225 -0.42 -5.11 12.40
CA ALA A 225 0.86 -5.54 11.83
C ALA A 225 1.92 -5.83 12.90
N ALA A 226 1.81 -5.23 14.08
CA ALA A 226 2.68 -5.48 15.23
C ALA A 226 2.66 -6.94 15.69
N HIS A 227 1.54 -7.65 15.52
CA HIS A 227 1.43 -9.09 15.81
C HIS A 227 2.45 -9.91 15.01
N PHE A 228 2.76 -9.50 13.80
CA PHE A 228 3.73 -10.15 12.91
C PHE A 228 5.14 -9.56 13.03
N GLY A 229 5.37 -8.65 13.99
CA GLY A 229 6.66 -8.01 14.22
C GLY A 229 6.97 -6.83 13.29
N PHE A 230 5.98 -6.25 12.64
CA PHE A 230 6.12 -5.03 11.83
C PHE A 230 5.87 -3.78 12.66
N GLN A 231 6.42 -2.66 12.22
CA GLN A 231 6.30 -1.36 12.87
C GLN A 231 5.59 -0.38 11.94
N PRO A 232 4.47 0.26 12.38
CA PRO A 232 3.84 1.32 11.61
C PRO A 232 4.85 2.41 11.25
N ALA A 233 4.99 2.70 9.95
CA ALA A 233 5.98 3.67 9.48
C ALA A 233 5.43 5.09 9.45
N MET A 234 4.11 5.28 9.39
CA MET A 234 3.46 6.59 9.32
C MET A 234 2.82 6.97 10.65
N THR A 235 3.07 8.18 11.12
CA THR A 235 2.23 8.88 12.09
C THR A 235 1.55 10.03 11.38
N PHE A 236 0.21 10.00 11.27
CA PHE A 236 -0.56 11.10 10.71
C PHE A 236 -1.08 11.98 11.83
N THR A 237 -0.70 13.23 11.83
CA THR A 237 -0.89 14.16 12.95
C THR A 237 -1.33 15.54 12.47
N SER A 238 -1.96 16.28 13.35
CA SER A 238 -2.25 17.71 13.23
C SER A 238 -2.31 18.33 14.63
N HIS A 239 -2.93 19.50 14.79
CA HIS A 239 -2.96 20.23 16.06
C HIS A 239 -4.33 20.82 16.34
N LEU A 240 -4.64 21.01 17.63
CA LEU A 240 -5.78 21.79 18.06
C LEU A 240 -5.63 23.26 17.65
N ILE A 241 -6.61 23.79 16.94
CA ILE A 241 -6.70 25.20 16.54
C ILE A 241 -7.73 25.98 17.35
N ALA A 242 -8.63 25.27 18.04
CA ALA A 242 -9.58 25.86 18.97
C ALA A 242 -9.95 24.87 20.07
N VAL A 243 -10.22 25.37 21.26
CA VAL A 243 -10.83 24.66 22.37
C VAL A 243 -12.00 25.51 22.86
N ARG A 244 -13.19 24.91 22.99
CA ARG A 244 -14.45 25.64 23.24
C ARG A 244 -15.28 24.95 24.30
N GLU A 245 -15.90 25.72 25.19
CA GLU A 245 -16.97 25.23 26.03
C GLU A 245 -18.20 24.89 25.17
N HIS A 246 -18.89 23.80 25.49
CA HIS A 246 -20.05 23.33 24.76
C HIS A 246 -21.10 22.77 25.73
N LYS A 247 -22.36 23.11 25.50
CA LYS A 247 -23.46 22.78 26.41
C LYS A 247 -24.13 21.47 26.05
N ALA A 248 -24.62 20.78 27.07
CA ALA A 248 -25.47 19.61 26.89
C ALA A 248 -26.71 19.98 26.02
N GLY A 249 -27.06 19.06 25.13
CA GLY A 249 -28.17 19.22 24.20
C GLY A 249 -27.88 20.05 22.95
N GLU A 250 -26.71 20.68 22.85
CA GLU A 250 -26.32 21.40 21.64
C GLU A 250 -25.65 20.44 20.62
N ALA A 251 -25.99 20.65 19.35
CA ALA A 251 -25.48 19.85 18.25
C ALA A 251 -24.18 20.41 17.65
N VAL A 252 -23.37 19.55 17.02
CA VAL A 252 -22.07 19.89 16.43
C VAL A 252 -22.04 19.59 14.93
N GLY A 253 -21.53 20.54 14.16
CA GLY A 253 -21.13 20.37 12.78
C GLY A 253 -22.28 20.26 11.78
N TYR A 254 -21.91 19.92 10.54
CA TYR A 254 -22.86 19.80 9.43
C TYR A 254 -23.95 18.74 9.69
N GLY A 255 -25.20 19.14 9.48
CA GLY A 255 -26.37 18.28 9.62
C GLY A 255 -26.74 17.96 11.07
N SER A 256 -26.04 18.55 12.06
CA SER A 256 -26.34 18.37 13.49
C SER A 256 -26.48 16.91 13.90
N THR A 257 -25.61 16.03 13.37
CA THR A 257 -25.72 14.58 13.51
C THR A 257 -25.22 14.03 14.84
N TRP A 258 -24.54 14.86 15.62
CA TRP A 258 -24.09 14.53 16.96
C TRP A 258 -24.50 15.64 17.92
N THR A 259 -25.09 15.28 19.04
CA THR A 259 -25.52 16.19 20.10
C THR A 259 -24.79 15.81 21.39
N SER A 260 -24.23 16.80 22.07
CA SER A 260 -23.53 16.53 23.33
C SER A 260 -24.47 16.04 24.42
N PRO A 261 -24.21 14.92 25.06
CA PRO A 261 -25.03 14.40 26.17
C PRO A 261 -24.77 15.13 27.49
N ARG A 262 -23.73 15.96 27.58
CA ARG A 262 -23.30 16.67 28.79
C ARG A 262 -22.61 17.99 28.42
N ASP A 263 -22.48 18.88 29.41
CA ASP A 263 -21.51 19.99 29.27
C ASP A 263 -20.13 19.43 29.08
N THR A 264 -19.37 19.94 28.09
CA THR A 264 -18.07 19.43 27.71
C THR A 264 -17.18 20.51 27.10
N ARG A 265 -15.95 20.15 26.78
CA ARG A 265 -15.05 20.97 25.95
C ARG A 265 -14.82 20.28 24.61
N LEU A 266 -15.01 21.03 23.54
CA LEU A 266 -14.74 20.57 22.20
C LEU A 266 -13.38 21.07 21.71
N GLY A 267 -12.61 20.17 21.11
CA GLY A 267 -11.40 20.50 20.36
C GLY A 267 -11.70 20.57 18.86
N VAL A 268 -11.14 21.54 18.17
CA VAL A 268 -11.14 21.60 16.71
C VAL A 268 -9.73 21.33 16.23
N VAL A 269 -9.55 20.32 15.40
CA VAL A 269 -8.25 19.89 14.84
C VAL A 269 -8.15 20.31 13.38
N ALA A 270 -7.01 20.87 12.98
CA ALA A 270 -6.73 21.36 11.63
C ALA A 270 -6.42 20.21 10.64
N VAL A 271 -7.36 19.30 10.44
CA VAL A 271 -7.31 18.20 9.48
C VAL A 271 -8.72 17.83 9.05
N GLY A 272 -8.93 17.61 7.77
CA GLY A 272 -10.20 17.18 7.22
C GLY A 272 -10.05 16.28 5.99
N TYR A 273 -11.18 16.06 5.28
CA TYR A 273 -11.12 15.17 4.10
C TYR A 273 -10.32 15.79 2.93
N GLY A 274 -10.12 17.10 2.94
CA GLY A 274 -9.23 17.76 1.98
C GLY A 274 -7.75 17.41 2.16
N ASP A 275 -7.37 16.89 3.34
CA ASP A 275 -6.02 16.42 3.66
C ASP A 275 -5.88 14.90 3.47
N GLY A 276 -7.02 14.20 3.34
CA GLY A 276 -7.08 12.75 3.22
C GLY A 276 -7.69 12.03 4.43
N TYR A 277 -8.14 12.75 5.47
CA TYR A 277 -8.88 12.11 6.57
C TYR A 277 -10.25 11.61 6.08
N PRO A 278 -10.72 10.41 6.48
CA PRO A 278 -11.93 9.83 5.91
C PRO A 278 -13.18 10.62 6.26
N ARG A 279 -13.91 11.15 5.24
CA ARG A 279 -15.15 11.89 5.44
C ARG A 279 -16.25 11.04 6.08
N CYS A 280 -16.22 9.74 5.86
CA CYS A 280 -17.19 8.78 6.41
C CYS A 280 -16.90 8.40 7.87
N ALA A 281 -15.81 8.88 8.49
CA ALA A 281 -15.52 8.58 9.88
C ALA A 281 -16.73 8.98 10.77
N PRO A 282 -17.33 8.00 11.47
CA PRO A 282 -18.47 8.26 12.33
C PRO A 282 -18.05 8.97 13.63
N ALA A 283 -19.00 9.58 14.31
CA ALA A 283 -18.81 10.02 15.69
C ALA A 283 -18.34 8.82 16.54
N GLY A 284 -17.40 9.06 17.44
CA GLY A 284 -16.77 8.00 18.24
C GLY A 284 -15.45 7.47 17.65
N THR A 285 -15.10 7.80 16.40
CA THR A 285 -13.78 7.45 15.84
C THR A 285 -12.69 8.06 16.73
N PRO A 286 -11.69 7.25 17.20
CA PRO A 286 -10.70 7.73 18.15
C PRO A 286 -9.69 8.69 17.52
N VAL A 287 -9.29 9.69 18.29
CA VAL A 287 -8.17 10.59 18.06
C VAL A 287 -7.34 10.64 19.33
N LEU A 288 -6.02 10.61 19.22
CA LEU A 288 -5.15 10.63 20.39
C LEU A 288 -4.66 12.05 20.66
N ILE A 289 -4.96 12.58 21.87
CA ILE A 289 -4.53 13.89 22.35
C ILE A 289 -3.83 13.71 23.70
N ASN A 290 -2.63 14.22 23.86
CA ASN A 290 -1.88 14.18 25.13
C ASN A 290 -1.88 12.77 25.77
N GLY A 291 -1.74 11.71 24.95
CA GLY A 291 -1.66 10.32 25.40
C GLY A 291 -3.00 9.67 25.76
N ARG A 292 -4.15 10.34 25.55
CA ARG A 292 -5.48 9.80 25.78
C ARG A 292 -6.33 9.80 24.52
N GLU A 293 -7.16 8.80 24.34
CA GLU A 293 -8.11 8.72 23.24
C GLU A 293 -9.34 9.57 23.54
N VAL A 294 -9.75 10.37 22.56
CA VAL A 294 -10.96 11.19 22.58
C VAL A 294 -11.77 10.92 21.31
N PRO A 295 -13.12 10.97 21.38
CA PRO A 295 -13.96 10.63 20.25
C PRO A 295 -14.14 11.80 19.27
N LEU A 296 -14.17 11.48 17.98
CA LEU A 296 -14.69 12.38 16.95
C LEU A 296 -16.15 12.73 17.27
N SER A 297 -16.53 14.00 17.10
CA SER A 297 -17.87 14.52 17.37
C SER A 297 -18.42 15.29 16.17
N GLY A 298 -19.56 14.83 15.64
CA GLY A 298 -20.14 15.38 14.43
C GLY A 298 -19.46 14.87 13.15
N ARG A 299 -19.78 15.51 12.03
CA ARG A 299 -19.24 15.13 10.70
C ARG A 299 -17.89 15.75 10.45
N VAL A 300 -17.02 14.98 9.77
CA VAL A 300 -15.75 15.48 9.23
C VAL A 300 -16.01 16.57 8.20
N SER A 301 -15.35 17.72 8.35
CA SER A 301 -15.37 18.82 7.39
C SER A 301 -14.18 18.71 6.40
N MET A 302 -14.15 19.61 5.42
CA MET A 302 -13.06 19.62 4.43
C MET A 302 -11.69 19.87 5.08
N ASP A 303 -11.65 20.81 6.05
CA ASP A 303 -10.40 21.37 6.57
C ASP A 303 -10.20 21.08 8.06
N MET A 304 -11.20 20.55 8.75
CA MET A 304 -11.16 20.34 10.20
C MET A 304 -12.08 19.22 10.67
N ILE A 305 -11.76 18.68 11.84
CA ILE A 305 -12.62 17.78 12.60
C ILE A 305 -12.86 18.37 14.01
N THR A 306 -13.99 17.98 14.60
CA THR A 306 -14.31 18.30 16.00
C THR A 306 -14.24 17.04 16.85
N ILE A 307 -13.68 17.16 18.04
CA ILE A 307 -13.50 16.05 19.00
C ILE A 307 -14.05 16.45 20.37
N ASP A 308 -14.62 15.50 21.12
CA ASP A 308 -15.07 15.72 22.50
C ASP A 308 -13.91 15.47 23.47
N LEU A 309 -13.31 16.56 23.95
CA LEU A 309 -12.20 16.49 24.91
C LEU A 309 -12.60 16.05 26.31
N GLY A 310 -13.91 16.18 26.63
CA GLY A 310 -14.44 15.94 27.97
C GLY A 310 -14.54 17.21 28.81
N PRO A 311 -15.35 17.17 29.90
CA PRO A 311 -15.66 18.38 30.71
C PRO A 311 -14.44 18.94 31.45
N ASP A 312 -13.54 18.07 31.89
CA ASP A 312 -12.38 18.42 32.72
C ASP A 312 -11.06 18.53 31.90
N ALA A 313 -11.18 18.58 30.57
CA ALA A 313 -10.03 18.60 29.67
C ALA A 313 -9.14 19.83 29.93
N GLN A 314 -7.83 19.63 29.97
CA GLN A 314 -6.82 20.66 30.12
C GLN A 314 -6.09 20.98 28.81
N ASP A 315 -6.55 20.39 27.72
CA ASP A 315 -5.98 20.56 26.40
C ASP A 315 -6.12 22.01 25.93
N LYS A 316 -5.16 22.46 25.15
CA LYS A 316 -5.06 23.83 24.67
C LYS A 316 -4.75 23.88 23.18
N VAL A 317 -4.99 25.05 22.60
CA VAL A 317 -4.58 25.33 21.23
C VAL A 317 -3.07 25.08 21.08
N GLY A 318 -2.71 24.33 20.04
CA GLY A 318 -1.34 23.92 19.75
C GLY A 318 -1.00 22.49 20.20
N ASP A 319 -1.84 21.83 21.02
CA ASP A 319 -1.61 20.44 21.37
C ASP A 319 -1.76 19.54 20.14
N GLU A 320 -0.87 18.53 20.06
CA GLU A 320 -0.84 17.60 18.93
C GLU A 320 -1.98 16.60 19.00
N ALA A 321 -2.61 16.38 17.85
CA ALA A 321 -3.63 15.36 17.62
C ALA A 321 -3.09 14.29 16.68
N ILE A 322 -3.03 13.05 17.14
CA ILE A 322 -2.62 11.90 16.32
C ILE A 322 -3.88 11.20 15.79
N LEU A 323 -3.97 11.11 14.46
CA LEU A 323 -5.10 10.52 13.75
C LEU A 323 -4.91 9.00 13.56
N TRP A 324 -3.65 8.58 13.31
CA TRP A 324 -3.17 7.20 13.38
C TRP A 324 -1.63 7.17 13.45
N GLY A 325 -1.09 6.05 13.90
CA GLY A 325 0.34 5.82 14.05
C GLY A 325 0.63 4.66 15.02
N PRO A 326 1.84 4.55 15.55
CA PRO A 326 2.21 3.47 16.47
C PRO A 326 1.36 3.38 17.74
N ALA A 327 0.86 4.52 18.25
CA ALA A 327 0.05 4.57 19.46
C ALA A 327 -1.48 4.44 19.19
N LEU A 328 -1.89 4.58 17.95
CA LEU A 328 -3.29 4.43 17.50
C LEU A 328 -3.25 3.84 16.09
N SER A 329 -3.34 2.52 15.97
CA SER A 329 -3.13 1.84 14.69
C SER A 329 -4.14 2.26 13.62
N VAL A 330 -3.69 2.35 12.37
CA VAL A 330 -4.56 2.69 11.24
C VAL A 330 -5.62 1.60 11.01
N GLU A 331 -5.34 0.36 11.37
CA GLU A 331 -6.29 -0.77 11.33
C GLU A 331 -7.49 -0.50 12.25
N ARG A 332 -7.27 0.09 13.43
CA ARG A 332 -8.37 0.52 14.31
C ARG A 332 -9.23 1.62 13.68
N ILE A 333 -8.61 2.57 13.00
CA ILE A 333 -9.35 3.60 12.26
C ILE A 333 -10.12 2.97 11.11
N ALA A 334 -9.53 2.02 10.40
CA ALA A 334 -10.20 1.23 9.35
C ALA A 334 -11.45 0.53 9.89
N ALA A 335 -11.35 -0.14 11.03
CA ALA A 335 -12.48 -0.81 11.68
C ALA A 335 -13.62 0.15 12.05
N HIS A 336 -13.30 1.36 12.53
CA HIS A 336 -14.31 2.39 12.85
C HIS A 336 -14.98 2.98 11.63
N THR A 337 -14.23 3.18 10.55
CA THR A 337 -14.69 3.93 9.37
C THR A 337 -15.30 3.05 8.29
N GLY A 338 -15.04 1.73 8.32
CA GLY A 338 -15.35 0.80 7.24
C GLY A 338 -14.52 1.04 5.96
N VAL A 339 -13.46 1.85 6.05
CA VAL A 339 -12.51 2.12 4.97
C VAL A 339 -11.28 1.24 5.21
N SER A 340 -10.79 0.56 4.17
CA SER A 340 -9.62 -0.30 4.33
C SER A 340 -8.37 0.49 4.75
N ALA A 341 -7.49 -0.14 5.53
CA ALA A 341 -6.23 0.48 5.92
C ALA A 341 -5.38 0.88 4.69
N TYR A 342 -5.44 0.10 3.61
CA TYR A 342 -4.83 0.45 2.31
C TYR A 342 -5.30 1.82 1.79
N GLU A 343 -6.61 2.04 1.80
CA GLU A 343 -7.20 3.29 1.33
C GLU A 343 -6.83 4.44 2.25
N LEU A 344 -6.87 4.24 3.57
CA LEU A 344 -6.56 5.30 4.55
C LEU A 344 -5.16 5.87 4.33
N ILE A 345 -4.14 5.03 4.20
CA ILE A 345 -2.76 5.50 4.03
C ILE A 345 -2.48 6.05 2.63
N THR A 346 -3.15 5.52 1.59
CA THR A 346 -2.90 5.96 0.20
C THR A 346 -3.66 7.22 -0.19
N ARG A 347 -4.71 7.60 0.54
CA ARG A 347 -5.57 8.72 0.17
C ARG A 347 -5.09 10.11 0.62
N LEU A 348 -3.96 10.20 1.33
CA LEU A 348 -3.37 11.47 1.71
C LEU A 348 -3.21 12.36 0.47
N THR A 349 -3.67 13.60 0.58
CA THR A 349 -3.59 14.58 -0.51
C THR A 349 -2.27 15.35 -0.45
N GLN A 350 -1.99 16.16 -1.46
CA GLN A 350 -0.82 17.04 -1.48
C GLN A 350 -0.86 18.14 -0.40
N ARG A 351 -1.99 18.31 0.30
CA ARG A 351 -2.08 19.23 1.46
C ARG A 351 -1.41 18.68 2.70
N ALA A 352 -1.35 17.35 2.83
CA ALA A 352 -0.62 16.71 3.92
C ALA A 352 0.89 16.80 3.66
N THR A 353 1.63 17.38 4.59
CA THR A 353 3.09 17.47 4.49
C THR A 353 3.70 16.11 4.84
N LEU A 354 4.61 15.61 4.02
CA LEU A 354 5.43 14.45 4.35
C LEU A 354 6.71 14.92 5.05
N GLU A 355 6.99 14.36 6.22
CA GLU A 355 8.22 14.57 6.96
C GLU A 355 8.89 13.23 7.25
N TYR A 356 10.20 13.18 7.18
CA TYR A 356 10.94 11.93 7.37
C TYR A 356 11.83 12.00 8.59
N THR A 357 11.84 10.93 9.37
CA THR A 357 12.68 10.80 10.57
C THR A 357 13.47 9.50 10.55
N ASP A 358 14.64 9.49 11.15
CA ASP A 358 15.44 8.29 11.36
C ASP A 358 15.24 7.64 12.75
N ASN A 359 14.36 8.24 13.56
CA ASN A 359 13.99 7.74 14.89
C ASN A 359 12.97 6.61 14.82
#